data_548d5ca5c2d834c7e1c6f52130996e35
#
_entry.id   548d5ca5c2d834c7e1c6f52130996e35
#
_cell.length_a   1.000
_cell.length_b   1.000
_cell.length_c   1.000
_cell.angle_alpha   90.00
_cell.angle_beta   90.00
_cell.angle_gamma   90.00
#
_symmetry.space_group_name_H-M   'P 1'
#
loop_
_entity.id
_entity.type
_entity.pdbx_description
1 polymer ?
#
loop_
_entity_poly.entity_id
_entity_poly.type
_entity_poly.pdbx_seq_one_letter_code
_entity_poly.pdbx_strand_id
1 'polypeptide(L)'
;MGFSIEMPLAELHRHGVARLSATMAAKLANAVAANSPDHTAENVTVRDLLDNFPARYEDRSNLISIDSLSDGTEAAVEIVIRNSGGTRVGRNRDPRRPPLFIFEITGGDAGRRSRPVTIKWFVSGKNGKKIVEYYAEKFKRGTRFMAYGLWQFDERRGVYFLKLAKPEDLEIFPTDETGLFTDQAATSEDSELAEDTASPEFATIHTARTVPVYRKLGPFLTKRLREIIYDVLQKLDAASVKEELPADLIERHSLITRRQALKEIHFPPDNVPVSDYDMCRSPAQRRLIFDKFFWLSFSMQLLRGERRAEPKASVIEVNDSIRTRLKELIPFRLTNAQKKVIGEIFADLRSDAPMNRLVQGDVGSGKT
;
A
#
# COMPACT_ATOMS: atom_id res chain seq x y z
N MET A 1 -28.24 2.32 -1.23
CA MET A 1 -28.02 3.62 -0.55
C MET A 1 -26.53 3.73 -0.24
N GLY A 2 -25.92 4.88 -0.55
CA GLY A 2 -24.53 5.15 -0.21
C GLY A 2 -24.35 5.32 1.31
N PHE A 3 -23.12 5.20 1.79
CA PHE A 3 -22.76 5.41 3.19
C PHE A 3 -21.70 6.50 3.33
N SER A 4 -21.59 7.07 4.52
CA SER A 4 -20.63 8.13 4.82
C SER A 4 -19.21 7.56 5.02
N ILE A 5 -18.19 8.37 4.70
CA ILE A 5 -16.79 8.07 5.00
C ILE A 5 -16.52 7.95 6.51
N GLU A 6 -17.35 8.59 7.34
CA GLU A 6 -17.26 8.54 8.81
C GLU A 6 -18.05 7.36 9.42
N MET A 7 -18.62 6.48 8.60
CA MET A 7 -19.35 5.32 9.10
C MET A 7 -18.39 4.35 9.80
N PRO A 8 -18.78 3.76 10.96
CA PRO A 8 -17.99 2.73 11.60
C PRO A 8 -17.72 1.54 10.68
N LEU A 9 -16.48 1.10 10.60
CA LEU A 9 -16.04 0.08 9.67
C LEU A 9 -16.73 -1.28 9.91
N ALA A 10 -17.06 -1.58 11.16
CA ALA A 10 -17.78 -2.79 11.54
C ALA A 10 -19.20 -2.88 10.93
N GLU A 11 -19.78 -1.76 10.49
CA GLU A 11 -21.14 -1.72 9.92
C GLU A 11 -21.18 -1.97 8.41
N LEU A 12 -20.03 -2.05 7.73
CA LEU A 12 -19.93 -2.27 6.27
C LEU A 12 -20.73 -3.49 5.79
N HIS A 13 -20.83 -4.54 6.60
CA HIS A 13 -21.59 -5.75 6.27
C HIS A 13 -23.06 -5.49 5.98
N ARG A 14 -23.67 -4.44 6.58
CA ARG A 14 -25.07 -4.06 6.38
C ARG A 14 -25.33 -3.41 5.01
N HIS A 15 -24.26 -2.96 4.35
CA HIS A 15 -24.33 -2.27 3.06
C HIS A 15 -23.94 -3.18 1.88
N GLY A 16 -23.87 -4.49 2.11
CA GLY A 16 -23.59 -5.49 1.06
C GLY A 16 -22.22 -5.32 0.41
N VAL A 17 -21.22 -4.86 1.17
CA VAL A 17 -19.85 -4.66 0.65
C VAL A 17 -19.20 -6.02 0.42
N ALA A 18 -18.80 -6.26 -0.81
CA ALA A 18 -17.90 -7.32 -1.29
C ALA A 18 -17.83 -8.60 -0.42
N ARG A 19 -18.95 -9.31 -0.25
CA ARG A 19 -19.03 -10.56 0.55
C ARG A 19 -18.49 -10.42 1.99
N LEU A 20 -18.63 -9.25 2.59
CA LEU A 20 -18.16 -8.97 3.93
C LEU A 20 -19.23 -9.39 4.96
N SER A 21 -19.05 -10.53 5.64
CA SER A 21 -19.90 -10.95 6.75
C SER A 21 -19.68 -10.04 7.98
N ALA A 22 -20.61 -10.06 8.94
CA ALA A 22 -20.47 -9.30 10.18
C ALA A 22 -19.17 -9.64 10.94
N THR A 23 -18.82 -10.92 11.00
CA THR A 23 -17.59 -11.40 11.62
C THR A 23 -16.35 -10.88 10.89
N MET A 24 -16.37 -10.88 9.55
CA MET A 24 -15.26 -10.36 8.76
C MET A 24 -15.14 -8.83 8.85
N ALA A 25 -16.26 -8.09 8.92
CA ALA A 25 -16.24 -6.65 9.15
C ALA A 25 -15.61 -6.31 10.52
N ALA A 26 -15.95 -7.05 11.58
CA ALA A 26 -15.34 -6.89 12.88
C ALA A 26 -13.83 -7.21 12.86
N LYS A 27 -13.40 -8.29 12.17
CA LYS A 27 -11.96 -8.61 11.98
C LYS A 27 -11.25 -7.51 11.20
N LEU A 28 -11.89 -6.91 10.20
CA LEU A 28 -11.33 -5.79 9.43
C LEU A 28 -11.17 -4.53 10.32
N ALA A 29 -12.19 -4.19 11.10
CA ALA A 29 -12.14 -3.08 12.04
C ALA A 29 -11.00 -3.24 13.06
N ASN A 30 -10.86 -4.44 13.65
CA ASN A 30 -9.74 -4.75 14.55
C ASN A 30 -8.38 -4.62 13.87
N ALA A 31 -8.26 -5.09 12.62
CA ALA A 31 -6.99 -5.03 11.89
C ALA A 31 -6.59 -3.60 11.49
N VAL A 32 -7.55 -2.75 11.14
CA VAL A 32 -7.32 -1.32 10.85
C VAL A 32 -6.97 -0.57 12.14
N ALA A 33 -7.73 -0.80 13.23
CA ALA A 33 -7.46 -0.18 14.53
C ALA A 33 -6.06 -0.51 15.07
N ALA A 34 -5.55 -1.72 14.84
CA ALA A 34 -4.21 -2.12 15.26
C ALA A 34 -3.08 -1.29 14.59
N ASN A 35 -3.36 -0.65 13.45
CA ASN A 35 -2.42 0.24 12.76
C ASN A 35 -2.63 1.73 13.10
N SER A 36 -3.64 2.06 13.91
CA SER A 36 -4.00 3.43 14.28
C SER A 36 -3.96 3.56 15.80
N PRO A 37 -2.94 4.20 16.38
CA PRO A 37 -2.72 4.22 17.84
C PRO A 37 -3.86 4.86 18.63
N ASP A 38 -4.62 5.74 18.00
CA ASP A 38 -5.70 6.51 18.64
C ASP A 38 -7.09 5.88 18.46
N HIS A 39 -7.19 4.75 17.72
CA HIS A 39 -8.46 4.13 17.37
C HIS A 39 -8.63 2.75 17.99
N THR A 40 -9.88 2.46 18.36
CA THR A 40 -10.34 1.13 18.76
C THR A 40 -11.20 0.53 17.64
N ALA A 41 -11.46 -0.77 17.70
CA ALA A 41 -12.31 -1.43 16.70
C ALA A 41 -13.75 -0.86 16.62
N GLU A 42 -14.19 -0.19 17.66
CA GLU A 42 -15.55 0.40 17.75
C GLU A 42 -15.64 1.78 17.08
N ASN A 43 -14.54 2.56 17.11
CA ASN A 43 -14.50 3.93 16.59
C ASN A 43 -13.76 4.09 15.25
N VAL A 44 -13.14 3.00 14.74
CA VAL A 44 -12.50 3.01 13.43
C VAL A 44 -13.54 3.11 12.32
N THR A 45 -13.27 3.96 11.34
CA THR A 45 -14.21 4.36 10.29
C THR A 45 -13.79 3.87 8.90
N VAL A 46 -14.65 4.07 7.91
CA VAL A 46 -14.32 3.86 6.49
C VAL A 46 -13.16 4.75 6.06
N ARG A 47 -13.03 5.96 6.61
CA ARG A 47 -11.89 6.85 6.38
C ARG A 47 -10.57 6.16 6.72
N ASP A 48 -10.48 5.51 7.87
CA ASP A 48 -9.25 4.84 8.32
C ASP A 48 -8.87 3.67 7.41
N LEU A 49 -9.85 2.96 6.86
CA LEU A 49 -9.61 1.93 5.83
C LEU A 49 -9.07 2.56 4.54
N LEU A 50 -9.65 3.67 4.09
CA LEU A 50 -9.21 4.37 2.88
C LEU A 50 -7.89 5.13 3.06
N ASP A 51 -7.47 5.39 4.30
CA ASP A 51 -6.13 5.91 4.62
C ASP A 51 -5.06 4.80 4.71
N ASN A 52 -5.45 3.53 4.58
CA ASN A 52 -4.53 2.41 4.42
C ASN A 52 -4.04 2.31 2.96
N PHE A 53 -3.13 3.20 2.58
CA PHE A 53 -2.65 3.31 1.21
C PHE A 53 -1.85 2.09 0.75
N PRO A 54 -1.84 1.81 -0.58
CA PRO A 54 -0.99 0.78 -1.16
C PRO A 54 0.49 0.98 -0.82
N ALA A 55 1.18 -0.12 -0.59
CA ALA A 55 2.62 -0.11 -0.33
C ALA A 55 3.45 0.07 -1.60
N ARG A 56 2.94 -0.43 -2.72
CA ARG A 56 3.52 -0.31 -4.06
C ARG A 56 2.45 -0.55 -5.12
N TYR A 57 2.82 -0.32 -6.38
CA TYR A 57 1.97 -0.57 -7.53
C TYR A 57 2.67 -1.53 -8.48
N GLU A 58 1.88 -2.34 -9.19
CA GLU A 58 2.35 -3.26 -10.21
C GLU A 58 1.69 -2.92 -11.53
N ASP A 59 2.49 -2.73 -12.58
CA ASP A 59 1.97 -2.55 -13.93
C ASP A 59 1.58 -3.90 -14.53
N ARG A 60 0.31 -4.22 -14.44
CA ARG A 60 -0.26 -5.42 -15.07
C ARG A 60 -0.95 -5.11 -16.42
N SER A 61 -0.80 -3.88 -16.92
CA SER A 61 -1.33 -3.49 -18.23
C SER A 61 -0.53 -4.10 -19.39
N ASN A 62 0.75 -4.39 -19.12
CA ASN A 62 1.65 -5.00 -20.10
C ASN A 62 1.39 -6.52 -20.21
N LEU A 63 0.30 -6.87 -20.89
CA LEU A 63 0.03 -8.26 -21.22
C LEU A 63 0.85 -8.64 -22.45
N ILE A 64 1.82 -9.52 -22.27
CA ILE A 64 2.63 -10.04 -23.38
C ILE A 64 2.32 -11.50 -23.67
N SER A 65 2.46 -11.85 -24.94
CA SER A 65 2.37 -13.26 -25.36
C SER A 65 3.58 -14.04 -24.83
N ILE A 66 3.40 -15.34 -24.62
CA ILE A 66 4.48 -16.24 -24.20
C ILE A 66 5.68 -16.19 -25.15
N ASP A 67 5.41 -16.04 -26.45
CA ASP A 67 6.45 -16.00 -27.49
C ASP A 67 7.26 -14.70 -27.49
N SER A 68 6.74 -13.65 -26.85
CA SER A 68 7.43 -12.35 -26.68
C SER A 68 8.20 -12.24 -25.37
N LEU A 69 8.20 -13.29 -24.52
CA LEU A 69 8.98 -13.32 -23.29
C LEU A 69 10.48 -13.31 -23.57
N SER A 70 11.21 -12.52 -22.81
CA SER A 70 12.67 -12.53 -22.72
C SER A 70 13.13 -12.72 -21.28
N ASP A 71 14.36 -13.16 -21.10
CA ASP A 71 14.92 -13.38 -19.76
C ASP A 71 15.01 -12.08 -18.97
N GLY A 72 14.54 -12.12 -17.72
CA GLY A 72 14.47 -10.95 -16.85
C GLY A 72 13.32 -9.98 -17.14
N THR A 73 12.36 -10.34 -18.00
CA THR A 73 11.18 -9.49 -18.27
C THR A 73 10.17 -9.60 -17.13
N GLU A 74 9.73 -8.45 -16.61
CA GLU A 74 8.60 -8.36 -15.69
C GLU A 74 7.32 -8.08 -16.48
N ALA A 75 6.39 -9.04 -16.50
CA ALA A 75 5.20 -8.96 -17.33
C ALA A 75 4.05 -9.83 -16.81
N ALA A 76 2.85 -9.46 -17.22
CA ALA A 76 1.64 -10.28 -17.11
C ALA A 76 1.52 -11.22 -18.31
N VAL A 77 1.27 -12.49 -18.07
CA VAL A 77 1.10 -13.51 -19.12
C VAL A 77 -0.15 -14.32 -18.83
N GLU A 78 -1.00 -14.45 -19.85
CA GLU A 78 -2.17 -15.34 -19.78
C GLU A 78 -1.76 -16.78 -20.11
N ILE A 79 -2.18 -17.72 -19.29
CA ILE A 79 -1.74 -19.12 -19.37
C ILE A 79 -2.94 -20.05 -19.22
N VAL A 80 -2.98 -21.07 -20.07
CA VAL A 80 -3.87 -22.22 -19.92
C VAL A 80 -3.08 -23.40 -19.35
N ILE A 81 -3.56 -23.98 -18.25
CA ILE A 81 -2.90 -25.08 -17.56
C ILE A 81 -2.92 -26.34 -18.44
N ARG A 82 -1.74 -26.87 -18.73
CA ARG A 82 -1.56 -28.18 -19.38
C ARG A 82 -1.35 -29.29 -18.37
N ASN A 83 -0.59 -29.00 -17.30
CA ASN A 83 -0.33 -29.92 -16.20
C ASN A 83 -0.02 -29.15 -14.93
N SER A 84 -0.40 -29.71 -13.76
CA SER A 84 -0.04 -29.17 -12.46
C SER A 84 0.25 -30.30 -11.48
N GLY A 85 1.12 -30.06 -10.51
CA GLY A 85 1.41 -31.05 -9.49
C GLY A 85 2.49 -30.62 -8.51
N GLY A 86 2.55 -31.31 -7.39
CA GLY A 86 3.56 -31.05 -6.36
C GLY A 86 4.52 -32.20 -6.19
N THR A 87 5.81 -31.88 -6.12
CA THR A 87 6.88 -32.86 -5.90
C THR A 87 7.58 -32.56 -4.59
N ARG A 88 7.81 -33.60 -3.78
CA ARG A 88 8.58 -33.46 -2.54
C ARG A 88 10.06 -33.22 -2.83
N VAL A 89 10.62 -32.18 -2.21
CA VAL A 89 12.03 -31.80 -2.39
C VAL A 89 12.88 -32.47 -1.33
N GLY A 90 14.01 -33.03 -1.78
CA GLY A 90 15.07 -33.54 -0.92
C GLY A 90 14.88 -34.99 -0.46
N ARG A 91 16.00 -35.72 -0.46
CA ARG A 91 16.10 -37.10 0.09
C ARG A 91 16.34 -37.08 1.60
N ASN A 92 16.48 -35.92 2.23
CA ASN A 92 16.91 -35.81 3.62
C ASN A 92 15.75 -36.11 4.57
N ARG A 93 15.93 -37.16 5.32
CA ARG A 93 14.96 -37.73 6.30
C ARG A 93 15.21 -37.18 7.71
N ASP A 94 15.52 -35.91 7.87
CA ASP A 94 15.54 -35.33 9.21
C ASP A 94 14.09 -35.18 9.70
N PRO A 95 13.62 -35.98 10.66
CA PRO A 95 12.24 -35.93 11.14
C PRO A 95 11.88 -34.62 11.83
N ARG A 96 12.88 -33.82 12.18
CA ARG A 96 12.71 -32.51 12.87
C ARG A 96 12.39 -31.39 11.93
N ARG A 97 12.62 -31.54 10.62
CA ARG A 97 12.31 -30.52 9.62
C ARG A 97 11.00 -30.84 8.91
N PRO A 98 10.10 -29.84 8.79
CA PRO A 98 8.86 -30.03 8.05
C PRO A 98 9.16 -30.38 6.59
N PRO A 99 8.34 -31.24 5.95
CA PRO A 99 8.52 -31.61 4.55
C PRO A 99 8.38 -30.37 3.66
N LEU A 100 9.25 -30.26 2.66
CA LEU A 100 9.22 -29.21 1.65
C LEU A 100 8.74 -29.82 0.33
N PHE A 101 7.79 -29.16 -0.31
CA PHE A 101 7.29 -29.49 -1.65
C PHE A 101 7.52 -28.32 -2.58
N ILE A 102 7.73 -28.60 -3.86
CA ILE A 102 7.60 -27.64 -4.94
C ILE A 102 6.30 -27.96 -5.66
N PHE A 103 5.40 -26.99 -5.74
CA PHE A 103 4.26 -27.08 -6.64
C PHE A 103 4.63 -26.41 -7.95
N GLU A 104 4.34 -27.08 -9.06
CA GLU A 104 4.70 -26.63 -10.40
C GLU A 104 3.46 -26.69 -11.30
N ILE A 105 3.21 -25.60 -12.03
CA ILE A 105 2.20 -25.52 -13.08
C ILE A 105 2.95 -25.38 -14.39
N THR A 106 2.65 -26.23 -15.35
CA THR A 106 3.10 -26.10 -16.74
C THR A 106 1.91 -25.72 -17.62
N GLY A 107 2.04 -24.65 -18.36
CA GLY A 107 0.97 -24.16 -19.21
C GLY A 107 1.49 -23.55 -20.51
N GLY A 108 0.61 -22.94 -21.27
CA GLY A 108 0.91 -22.30 -22.52
C GLY A 108 -0.28 -21.44 -22.98
N ASP A 109 -0.23 -20.91 -24.20
CA ASP A 109 -1.37 -20.24 -24.80
C ASP A 109 -2.55 -21.19 -25.07
N ALA A 110 -3.73 -20.63 -25.33
CA ALA A 110 -4.95 -21.39 -25.64
C ALA A 110 -4.80 -22.20 -26.91
N GLY A 111 -4.04 -21.73 -27.89
CA GLY A 111 -3.83 -22.37 -29.19
C GLY A 111 -2.81 -23.51 -29.18
N ARG A 112 -2.20 -23.83 -28.06
CA ARG A 112 -1.12 -24.83 -27.90
C ARG A 112 0.10 -24.64 -28.79
N ARG A 113 0.27 -23.49 -29.40
CA ARG A 113 1.35 -23.21 -30.38
C ARG A 113 2.58 -22.63 -29.68
N SER A 114 2.41 -21.94 -28.54
CA SER A 114 3.49 -21.36 -27.79
C SER A 114 4.36 -22.41 -27.09
N ARG A 115 5.59 -22.04 -26.80
CA ARG A 115 6.47 -22.80 -25.92
C ARG A 115 5.84 -22.93 -24.54
N PRO A 116 6.02 -24.05 -23.84
CA PRO A 116 5.48 -24.18 -22.49
C PRO A 116 6.18 -23.20 -21.54
N VAL A 117 5.45 -22.68 -20.57
CA VAL A 117 5.99 -21.91 -19.45
C VAL A 117 5.71 -22.65 -18.14
N THR A 118 6.54 -22.41 -17.15
CA THR A 118 6.45 -23.07 -15.86
C THR A 118 6.31 -22.04 -14.73
N ILE A 119 5.37 -22.26 -13.82
CA ILE A 119 5.22 -21.47 -12.61
C ILE A 119 5.44 -22.37 -11.42
N LYS A 120 6.24 -21.92 -10.47
CA LYS A 120 6.62 -22.75 -9.31
C LYS A 120 6.65 -21.96 -8.01
N TRP A 121 6.23 -22.61 -6.94
CA TRP A 121 6.38 -22.10 -5.57
C TRP A 121 6.64 -23.20 -4.58
N PHE A 122 7.10 -22.82 -3.40
CA PHE A 122 7.42 -23.75 -2.34
C PHE A 122 6.25 -23.88 -1.34
N VAL A 123 5.94 -25.11 -0.96
CA VAL A 123 4.97 -25.45 0.09
C VAL A 123 5.71 -26.16 1.20
N SER A 124 5.70 -25.60 2.40
CA SER A 124 6.35 -26.17 3.58
C SER A 124 5.38 -26.31 4.75
N GLY A 125 5.61 -27.28 5.62
CA GLY A 125 4.83 -27.45 6.83
C GLY A 125 4.28 -28.87 7.01
N LYS A 126 3.77 -29.17 8.21
CA LYS A 126 3.20 -30.49 8.55
C LYS A 126 2.05 -30.90 7.62
N ASN A 127 1.26 -29.94 7.16
CA ASN A 127 0.12 -30.12 6.25
C ASN A 127 0.50 -29.94 4.77
N GLY A 128 1.79 -29.87 4.41
CA GLY A 128 2.26 -29.58 3.07
C GLY A 128 1.65 -30.50 1.99
N LYS A 129 1.40 -31.78 2.29
CA LYS A 129 0.77 -32.69 1.35
C LYS A 129 -0.68 -32.30 1.05
N LYS A 130 -1.48 -31.98 2.08
CA LYS A 130 -2.88 -31.54 1.90
C LYS A 130 -2.96 -30.23 1.12
N ILE A 131 -2.02 -29.31 1.37
CA ILE A 131 -1.94 -28.05 0.64
C ILE A 131 -1.61 -28.29 -0.85
N VAL A 132 -0.72 -29.23 -1.13
CA VAL A 132 -0.39 -29.62 -2.52
C VAL A 132 -1.61 -30.23 -3.22
N GLU A 133 -2.36 -31.12 -2.54
CA GLU A 133 -3.60 -31.71 -3.05
C GLU A 133 -4.66 -30.65 -3.33
N TYR A 134 -4.84 -29.69 -2.41
CA TYR A 134 -5.72 -28.52 -2.61
C TYR A 134 -5.34 -27.71 -3.84
N TYR A 135 -4.05 -27.40 -4.03
CA TYR A 135 -3.62 -26.66 -5.21
C TYR A 135 -3.77 -27.46 -6.51
N ALA A 136 -3.54 -28.78 -6.48
CA ALA A 136 -3.76 -29.63 -7.64
C ALA A 136 -5.24 -29.65 -8.07
N GLU A 137 -6.14 -29.54 -7.11
CA GLU A 137 -7.57 -29.43 -7.36
C GLU A 137 -7.99 -28.05 -7.86
N LYS A 138 -7.39 -26.99 -7.31
CA LYS A 138 -7.64 -25.59 -7.71
C LYS A 138 -7.09 -25.30 -9.11
N PHE A 139 -5.93 -25.83 -9.47
CA PHE A 139 -5.24 -25.58 -10.74
C PHE A 139 -5.35 -26.78 -11.69
N LYS A 140 -6.58 -27.14 -12.04
CA LYS A 140 -6.86 -28.24 -12.97
C LYS A 140 -6.43 -27.92 -14.40
N ARG A 141 -6.19 -28.97 -15.19
CA ARG A 141 -5.92 -28.84 -16.62
C ARG A 141 -7.06 -28.10 -17.34
N GLY A 142 -6.71 -27.15 -18.19
CA GLY A 142 -7.65 -26.32 -18.94
C GLY A 142 -8.03 -25.02 -18.22
N THR A 143 -7.75 -24.88 -16.94
CA THR A 143 -7.97 -23.61 -16.22
C THR A 143 -7.12 -22.50 -16.83
N ARG A 144 -7.75 -21.35 -17.09
CA ARG A 144 -7.08 -20.12 -17.56
C ARG A 144 -6.78 -19.23 -16.37
N PHE A 145 -5.59 -18.70 -16.36
CA PHE A 145 -5.20 -17.74 -15.32
C PHE A 145 -4.15 -16.75 -15.83
N MET A 146 -4.02 -15.64 -15.14
CA MET A 146 -2.96 -14.67 -15.37
C MET A 146 -1.88 -14.80 -14.31
N ALA A 147 -0.62 -14.80 -14.74
CA ALA A 147 0.54 -14.74 -13.89
C ALA A 147 1.33 -13.47 -14.19
N TYR A 148 1.62 -12.69 -13.14
CA TYR A 148 2.48 -11.52 -13.21
C TYR A 148 3.75 -11.72 -12.40
N GLY A 149 4.88 -11.28 -12.93
CA GLY A 149 6.15 -11.25 -12.23
C GLY A 149 7.36 -11.30 -13.15
N LEU A 150 8.52 -11.52 -12.55
CA LEU A 150 9.79 -11.57 -13.24
C LEU A 150 10.01 -12.96 -13.86
N TRP A 151 9.94 -13.03 -15.19
CA TRP A 151 10.14 -14.25 -15.95
C TRP A 151 11.64 -14.49 -16.20
N GLN A 152 12.10 -15.71 -15.92
CA GLN A 152 13.47 -16.13 -16.09
C GLN A 152 13.55 -17.33 -17.05
N PHE A 153 14.62 -17.44 -17.83
CA PHE A 153 14.80 -18.54 -18.74
C PHE A 153 15.61 -19.66 -18.08
N ASP A 154 15.07 -20.88 -18.11
CA ASP A 154 15.78 -22.08 -17.65
C ASP A 154 16.47 -22.72 -18.86
N GLU A 155 17.77 -22.48 -19.00
CA GLU A 155 18.59 -23.02 -20.11
C GLU A 155 18.58 -24.55 -20.18
N ARG A 156 18.44 -25.24 -19.03
CA ARG A 156 18.47 -26.70 -18.98
C ARG A 156 17.15 -27.32 -19.50
N ARG A 157 16.04 -26.64 -19.23
CA ARG A 157 14.70 -27.08 -19.66
C ARG A 157 14.23 -26.41 -20.96
N GLY A 158 14.88 -25.34 -21.38
CA GLY A 158 14.52 -24.56 -22.56
C GLY A 158 13.17 -23.86 -22.43
N VAL A 159 12.75 -23.50 -21.21
CA VAL A 159 11.45 -22.91 -20.92
C VAL A 159 11.58 -21.67 -20.02
N TYR A 160 10.66 -20.72 -20.19
CA TYR A 160 10.54 -19.63 -19.23
C TYR A 160 9.87 -20.12 -17.96
N PHE A 161 10.32 -19.62 -16.82
CA PHE A 161 9.67 -19.92 -15.56
C PHE A 161 9.47 -18.66 -14.72
N LEU A 162 8.41 -18.71 -13.90
CA LEU A 162 8.09 -17.72 -12.88
C LEU A 162 8.15 -18.40 -11.51
N LYS A 163 8.93 -17.84 -10.60
CA LYS A 163 8.95 -18.26 -9.20
C LYS A 163 8.09 -17.34 -8.37
N LEU A 164 7.02 -17.86 -7.81
CA LEU A 164 6.14 -17.12 -6.93
C LEU A 164 6.54 -17.29 -5.47
N ALA A 165 6.36 -16.24 -4.69
CA ALA A 165 6.43 -16.32 -3.24
C ALA A 165 5.17 -17.02 -2.68
N LYS A 166 4.01 -16.74 -3.28
CA LYS A 166 2.71 -17.28 -2.91
C LYS A 166 1.82 -17.47 -4.14
N PRO A 167 0.99 -18.53 -4.19
CA PRO A 167 0.07 -18.80 -5.28
C PRO A 167 -1.13 -17.85 -5.35
N GLU A 168 -1.35 -17.06 -4.30
CA GLU A 168 -2.41 -16.05 -4.20
C GLU A 168 -2.21 -14.90 -5.21
N ASP A 169 -0.99 -14.76 -5.74
CA ASP A 169 -0.65 -13.79 -6.79
C ASP A 169 -1.14 -14.24 -8.18
N LEU A 170 -1.62 -15.49 -8.31
CA LEU A 170 -2.22 -16.00 -9.54
C LEU A 170 -3.71 -15.65 -9.63
N GLU A 171 -4.14 -15.18 -10.77
CA GLU A 171 -5.51 -14.77 -11.00
C GLU A 171 -6.20 -15.73 -11.96
N ILE A 172 -7.10 -16.56 -11.41
CA ILE A 172 -7.86 -17.56 -12.19
C ILE A 172 -9.05 -16.87 -12.84
N PHE A 173 -9.20 -17.03 -14.15
CA PHE A 173 -10.38 -16.57 -14.87
C PHE A 173 -11.55 -17.54 -14.64
N PRO A 174 -12.79 -17.03 -14.49
CA PRO A 174 -13.97 -17.89 -14.48
C PRO A 174 -14.09 -18.62 -15.81
N THR A 175 -14.41 -19.90 -15.74
CA THR A 175 -14.66 -20.72 -16.93
C THR A 175 -16.06 -20.43 -17.44
N ASP A 176 -16.20 -20.07 -18.72
CA ASP A 176 -17.48 -19.82 -19.41
C ASP A 176 -18.27 -21.12 -19.74
N GLU A 177 -18.15 -22.13 -18.91
CA GLU A 177 -18.97 -23.34 -19.06
C GLU A 177 -20.02 -23.39 -17.96
N THR A 178 -21.30 -23.30 -18.39
CA THR A 178 -22.49 -23.72 -17.69
C THR A 178 -22.35 -25.18 -17.21
N GLY A 179 -21.72 -25.36 -16.10
CA GLY A 179 -21.57 -26.64 -15.42
C GLY A 179 -22.08 -26.50 -14.00
N LEU A 180 -23.33 -26.95 -13.81
CA LEU A 180 -23.94 -27.22 -12.52
C LEU A 180 -22.96 -27.97 -11.60
N PHE A 181 -22.49 -27.32 -10.58
CA PHE A 181 -22.03 -27.98 -9.36
C PHE A 181 -22.68 -27.32 -8.16
N THR A 182 -23.69 -27.99 -7.70
CA THR A 182 -24.35 -27.84 -6.42
C THR A 182 -23.34 -27.95 -5.26
N ASP A 183 -23.51 -27.02 -4.34
CA ASP A 183 -22.99 -27.06 -2.98
C ASP A 183 -23.04 -28.42 -2.34
N GLN A 184 -21.93 -28.90 -1.81
CA GLN A 184 -21.94 -29.70 -0.60
C GLN A 184 -20.91 -29.18 0.39
N ALA A 185 -21.43 -28.82 1.52
CA ALA A 185 -20.81 -28.18 2.65
C ALA A 185 -19.60 -28.94 3.20
N ALA A 186 -18.51 -28.19 3.42
CA ALA A 186 -17.53 -28.55 4.45
C ALA A 186 -17.57 -27.43 5.50
N THR A 187 -18.24 -27.73 6.60
CA THR A 187 -18.27 -26.91 7.81
C THR A 187 -16.94 -26.99 8.53
N SER A 188 -16.11 -25.98 8.42
CA SER A 188 -15.06 -25.67 9.38
C SER A 188 -14.78 -24.17 9.32
N GLU A 189 -14.61 -23.55 10.46
CA GLU A 189 -14.42 -22.11 10.63
C GLU A 189 -13.20 -21.51 9.87
N ASP A 190 -12.28 -22.35 9.40
CA ASP A 190 -11.16 -21.98 8.53
C ASP A 190 -11.54 -21.88 7.04
N SER A 191 -12.75 -22.30 6.65
CA SER A 191 -13.22 -22.32 5.27
C SER A 191 -13.70 -20.96 4.77
N GLU A 192 -14.12 -20.04 5.65
CA GLU A 192 -14.56 -18.69 5.24
C GLU A 192 -13.45 -17.81 4.64
N LEU A 193 -12.19 -18.18 4.84
CA LEU A 193 -11.04 -17.49 4.26
C LEU A 193 -10.63 -18.05 2.89
N ALA A 194 -11.20 -19.18 2.46
CA ALA A 194 -10.76 -19.94 1.29
C ALA A 194 -11.66 -19.79 0.05
N GLU A 195 -12.76 -19.05 0.11
CA GLU A 195 -13.61 -18.81 -1.07
C GLU A 195 -13.03 -17.73 -1.99
N ASP A 196 -12.01 -18.10 -2.73
CA ASP A 196 -11.31 -17.27 -3.71
C ASP A 196 -11.83 -17.51 -5.14
N THR A 197 -13.15 -17.62 -5.29
CA THR A 197 -13.79 -17.54 -6.61
C THR A 197 -14.08 -16.09 -6.90
N ALA A 198 -13.23 -15.46 -7.73
CA ALA A 198 -13.43 -14.10 -8.19
C ALA A 198 -14.80 -13.98 -8.85
N SER A 199 -15.64 -13.08 -8.34
CA SER A 199 -16.85 -12.71 -9.06
C SER A 199 -16.47 -12.03 -10.36
N PRO A 200 -17.20 -12.25 -11.46
CA PRO A 200 -16.92 -11.60 -12.75
C PRO A 200 -16.78 -10.08 -12.67
N GLU A 201 -17.49 -9.46 -11.71
CA GLU A 201 -17.46 -8.02 -11.45
C GLU A 201 -16.09 -7.50 -10.97
N PHE A 202 -15.27 -8.35 -10.33
CA PHE A 202 -13.96 -7.96 -9.83
C PHE A 202 -12.79 -8.37 -10.73
N ALA A 203 -13.05 -9.13 -11.80
CA ALA A 203 -11.98 -9.59 -12.70
C ALA A 203 -11.20 -8.42 -13.32
N THR A 204 -11.87 -7.31 -13.63
CA THR A 204 -11.25 -6.13 -14.26
C THR A 204 -10.41 -5.28 -13.33
N ILE A 205 -10.55 -5.40 -12.01
CA ILE A 205 -9.77 -4.59 -11.06
C ILE A 205 -8.41 -5.19 -10.72
N HIS A 206 -8.16 -6.39 -11.18
CA HIS A 206 -6.94 -7.13 -10.87
C HIS A 206 -5.99 -7.27 -12.06
N THR A 207 -6.47 -7.01 -13.29
CA THR A 207 -5.76 -7.29 -14.55
C THR A 207 -5.84 -6.12 -15.52
N ALA A 208 -4.96 -6.12 -16.51
CA ALA A 208 -4.91 -5.17 -17.62
C ALA A 208 -4.85 -3.68 -17.21
N ARG A 209 -4.25 -3.39 -16.04
CA ARG A 209 -4.09 -2.04 -15.49
C ARG A 209 -3.00 -1.98 -14.43
N THR A 210 -2.68 -0.76 -13.98
CA THR A 210 -1.89 -0.56 -12.77
C THR A 210 -2.67 -1.02 -11.54
N VAL A 211 -2.10 -1.95 -10.79
CA VAL A 211 -2.76 -2.64 -9.68
C VAL A 211 -2.09 -2.28 -8.34
N PRO A 212 -2.86 -1.82 -7.34
CA PRO A 212 -2.32 -1.54 -6.01
C PRO A 212 -2.02 -2.82 -5.23
N VAL A 213 -0.88 -2.84 -4.54
CA VAL A 213 -0.45 -3.91 -3.65
C VAL A 213 -0.43 -3.40 -2.22
N TYR A 214 -1.28 -3.95 -1.37
CA TYR A 214 -1.39 -3.56 0.03
C TYR A 214 -0.49 -4.42 0.91
N ARG A 215 -0.06 -3.84 2.03
CA ARG A 215 0.50 -4.63 3.13
C ARG A 215 -0.60 -5.51 3.71
N LYS A 216 -0.22 -6.67 4.22
CA LYS A 216 -1.17 -7.58 4.88
C LYS A 216 -1.85 -6.86 6.05
N LEU A 217 -3.18 -6.89 6.07
CA LEU A 217 -4.00 -6.26 7.09
C LEU A 217 -4.78 -7.35 7.86
N GLY A 218 -4.27 -7.76 9.01
CA GLY A 218 -4.84 -8.87 9.77
C GLY A 218 -4.93 -10.15 8.93
N PRO A 219 -6.11 -10.80 8.82
CA PRO A 219 -6.33 -11.98 7.99
C PRO A 219 -6.50 -11.67 6.50
N PHE A 220 -6.62 -10.37 6.12
CA PHE A 220 -6.94 -9.98 4.75
C PHE A 220 -5.71 -9.93 3.87
N LEU A 221 -5.78 -10.64 2.75
CA LEU A 221 -4.77 -10.60 1.69
C LEU A 221 -5.01 -9.41 0.75
N THR A 222 -3.99 -9.03 0.01
CA THR A 222 -4.01 -7.90 -0.92
C THR A 222 -5.20 -7.94 -1.89
N LYS A 223 -5.50 -9.10 -2.46
CA LYS A 223 -6.61 -9.27 -3.41
C LYS A 223 -7.94 -8.94 -2.74
N ARG A 224 -8.19 -9.53 -1.57
CA ARG A 224 -9.42 -9.32 -0.81
C ARG A 224 -9.57 -7.86 -0.35
N LEU A 225 -8.49 -7.25 0.10
CA LEU A 225 -8.50 -5.82 0.45
C LEU A 225 -8.85 -4.94 -0.75
N ARG A 226 -8.33 -5.27 -1.93
CA ARG A 226 -8.61 -4.55 -3.17
C ARG A 226 -10.08 -4.60 -3.53
N GLU A 227 -10.71 -5.78 -3.44
CA GLU A 227 -12.14 -5.97 -3.67
C GLU A 227 -13.00 -5.17 -2.68
N ILE A 228 -12.66 -5.24 -1.39
CA ILE A 228 -13.38 -4.48 -0.34
C ILE A 228 -13.25 -2.98 -0.59
N ILE A 229 -12.04 -2.48 -0.82
CA ILE A 229 -11.80 -1.05 -1.04
C ILE A 229 -12.48 -0.56 -2.33
N TYR A 230 -12.47 -1.38 -3.39
CA TYR A 230 -13.18 -1.05 -4.63
C TYR A 230 -14.67 -0.86 -4.38
N ASP A 231 -15.30 -1.83 -3.75
CA ASP A 231 -16.73 -1.80 -3.50
C ASP A 231 -17.12 -0.68 -2.52
N VAL A 232 -16.27 -0.43 -1.51
CA VAL A 232 -16.41 0.73 -0.62
C VAL A 232 -16.42 2.04 -1.42
N LEU A 233 -15.45 2.25 -2.32
CA LEU A 233 -15.36 3.47 -3.12
C LEU A 233 -16.52 3.63 -4.11
N GLN A 234 -17.10 2.52 -4.62
CA GLN A 234 -18.29 2.57 -5.47
C GLN A 234 -19.55 2.97 -4.70
N LYS A 235 -19.68 2.50 -3.45
CA LYS A 235 -20.86 2.71 -2.61
C LYS A 235 -20.74 3.93 -1.69
N LEU A 236 -19.57 4.54 -1.61
CA LEU A 236 -19.33 5.72 -0.79
C LEU A 236 -20.14 6.92 -1.29
N ASP A 237 -20.88 7.56 -0.40
CA ASP A 237 -21.56 8.80 -0.73
C ASP A 237 -20.54 9.89 -1.08
N ALA A 238 -20.68 10.42 -2.27
CA ALA A 238 -19.82 11.47 -2.79
C ALA A 238 -19.78 12.72 -1.91
N ALA A 239 -20.90 13.08 -1.33
CA ALA A 239 -21.06 14.26 -0.47
C ALA A 239 -20.38 14.07 0.90
N SER A 240 -20.13 12.82 1.31
CA SER A 240 -19.47 12.54 2.59
C SER A 240 -17.97 12.82 2.57
N VAL A 241 -17.34 12.84 1.39
CA VAL A 241 -15.92 13.19 1.23
C VAL A 241 -15.80 14.70 1.08
N LYS A 242 -15.71 15.38 2.21
CA LYS A 242 -15.61 16.85 2.21
C LYS A 242 -14.25 17.32 1.71
N GLU A 243 -14.28 18.43 0.95
CA GLU A 243 -13.07 19.16 0.61
C GLU A 243 -12.65 20.02 1.80
N GLU A 244 -11.45 19.77 2.33
CA GLU A 244 -10.97 20.42 3.55
C GLU A 244 -10.00 21.57 3.24
N LEU A 245 -9.45 21.62 2.02
CA LEU A 245 -8.58 22.71 1.61
C LEU A 245 -9.38 23.87 1.01
N PRO A 246 -8.96 25.10 1.23
CA PRO A 246 -9.50 26.27 0.50
C PRO A 246 -9.34 26.13 -1.02
N ALA A 247 -10.36 26.58 -1.77
CA ALA A 247 -10.41 26.42 -3.22
C ALA A 247 -9.23 27.13 -3.94
N ASP A 248 -8.81 28.28 -3.43
CA ASP A 248 -7.67 29.05 -3.97
C ASP A 248 -6.34 28.30 -3.82
N LEU A 249 -6.16 27.48 -2.79
CA LEU A 249 -4.98 26.64 -2.64
C LEU A 249 -5.01 25.47 -3.62
N ILE A 250 -6.16 24.85 -3.83
CA ILE A 250 -6.33 23.76 -4.79
C ILE A 250 -5.97 24.25 -6.20
N GLU A 251 -6.50 25.40 -6.59
CA GLU A 251 -6.23 26.00 -7.90
C GLU A 251 -4.76 26.40 -8.05
N ARG A 252 -4.21 27.15 -7.09
CA ARG A 252 -2.82 27.64 -7.09
C ARG A 252 -1.79 26.52 -7.23
N HIS A 253 -2.04 25.37 -6.60
CA HIS A 253 -1.13 24.22 -6.62
C HIS A 253 -1.52 23.15 -7.64
N SER A 254 -2.56 23.41 -8.46
CA SER A 254 -3.08 22.46 -9.46
C SER A 254 -3.34 21.08 -8.87
N LEU A 255 -4.02 21.05 -7.72
CA LEU A 255 -4.35 19.82 -7.02
C LEU A 255 -5.68 19.25 -7.50
N ILE A 256 -5.78 17.92 -7.56
CA ILE A 256 -7.06 17.25 -7.76
C ILE A 256 -7.90 17.29 -6.48
N THR A 257 -9.21 17.03 -6.59
CA THR A 257 -10.08 16.96 -5.41
C THR A 257 -9.71 15.82 -4.47
N ARG A 258 -10.01 15.95 -3.17
CA ARG A 258 -9.75 14.88 -2.18
C ARG A 258 -10.43 13.57 -2.56
N ARG A 259 -11.67 13.61 -3.04
CA ARG A 259 -12.40 12.43 -3.51
C ARG A 259 -11.71 11.75 -4.66
N GLN A 260 -11.26 12.50 -5.65
CA GLN A 260 -10.52 11.97 -6.80
C GLN A 260 -9.19 11.37 -6.33
N ALA A 261 -8.47 12.03 -5.43
CA ALA A 261 -7.21 11.52 -4.89
C ALA A 261 -7.39 10.19 -4.15
N LEU A 262 -8.42 10.05 -3.31
CA LEU A 262 -8.74 8.79 -2.64
C LEU A 262 -9.12 7.67 -3.63
N LYS A 263 -9.81 7.98 -4.71
CA LYS A 263 -10.11 7.00 -5.74
C LYS A 263 -8.85 6.58 -6.49
N GLU A 264 -8.05 7.53 -6.97
CA GLU A 264 -6.89 7.27 -7.81
C GLU A 264 -5.70 6.66 -7.05
N ILE A 265 -5.56 6.92 -5.74
CA ILE A 265 -4.52 6.27 -4.93
C ILE A 265 -4.76 4.76 -4.79
N HIS A 266 -6.03 4.34 -4.74
CA HIS A 266 -6.42 2.93 -4.66
C HIS A 266 -6.62 2.28 -6.02
N PHE A 267 -7.04 3.05 -7.02
CA PHE A 267 -7.28 2.59 -8.39
C PHE A 267 -6.70 3.59 -9.37
N PRO A 268 -5.38 3.49 -9.65
CA PRO A 268 -4.71 4.34 -10.62
C PRO A 268 -5.40 4.38 -11.96
N PRO A 269 -5.56 5.56 -12.57
CA PRO A 269 -6.03 5.66 -13.95
C PRO A 269 -4.93 5.22 -14.93
N ASP A 270 -5.33 4.69 -16.08
CA ASP A 270 -4.41 4.10 -17.06
C ASP A 270 -3.44 5.10 -17.70
N ASN A 271 -3.74 6.40 -17.62
CA ASN A 271 -2.91 7.48 -18.16
C ASN A 271 -1.79 7.97 -17.22
N VAL A 272 -1.64 7.38 -16.06
CA VAL A 272 -0.57 7.76 -15.10
C VAL A 272 0.44 6.61 -15.02
N PRO A 273 1.70 6.86 -15.39
CA PRO A 273 2.76 5.84 -15.33
C PRO A 273 2.98 5.31 -13.90
N VAL A 274 3.27 4.02 -13.77
CA VAL A 274 3.60 3.42 -12.46
C VAL A 274 4.82 4.09 -11.82
N SER A 275 5.80 4.52 -12.63
CA SER A 275 6.97 5.26 -12.15
C SER A 275 6.62 6.53 -11.37
N ASP A 276 5.52 7.20 -11.69
CA ASP A 276 5.07 8.37 -10.94
C ASP A 276 4.56 7.99 -9.54
N TYR A 277 3.95 6.81 -9.40
CA TYR A 277 3.57 6.26 -8.10
C TYR A 277 4.77 5.84 -7.28
N ASP A 278 5.78 5.22 -7.89
CA ASP A 278 7.02 4.79 -7.21
C ASP A 278 7.82 6.00 -6.71
N MET A 279 7.80 7.10 -7.45
CA MET A 279 8.47 8.36 -7.07
C MET A 279 7.60 9.30 -6.22
N CYS A 280 6.41 8.87 -5.79
CA CYS A 280 5.44 9.69 -5.06
C CYS A 280 5.05 10.98 -5.80
N ARG A 281 4.95 10.96 -7.13
CA ARG A 281 4.67 12.11 -7.99
C ARG A 281 3.30 12.09 -8.64
N SER A 282 2.54 10.99 -8.50
CA SER A 282 1.19 10.92 -9.06
C SER A 282 0.29 12.04 -8.52
N PRO A 283 -0.70 12.52 -9.29
CA PRO A 283 -1.61 13.58 -8.83
C PRO A 283 -2.29 13.23 -7.49
N ALA A 284 -2.67 11.98 -7.30
CA ALA A 284 -3.29 11.48 -6.08
C ALA A 284 -2.33 11.58 -4.88
N GLN A 285 -1.09 11.11 -5.03
CA GLN A 285 -0.08 11.18 -3.97
C GLN A 285 0.27 12.63 -3.64
N ARG A 286 0.47 13.48 -4.65
CA ARG A 286 0.74 14.92 -4.45
C ARG A 286 -0.36 15.57 -3.63
N ARG A 287 -1.64 15.28 -3.93
CA ARG A 287 -2.77 15.82 -3.19
C ARG A 287 -2.76 15.35 -1.73
N LEU A 288 -2.66 14.04 -1.48
CA LEU A 288 -2.71 13.48 -0.12
C LEU A 288 -1.50 13.88 0.73
N ILE A 289 -0.32 13.99 0.11
CA ILE A 289 0.89 14.51 0.77
C ILE A 289 0.69 15.99 1.13
N PHE A 290 0.16 16.80 0.20
CA PHE A 290 -0.13 18.21 0.44
C PHE A 290 -1.10 18.39 1.60
N ASP A 291 -2.20 17.63 1.65
CA ASP A 291 -3.17 17.66 2.74
C ASP A 291 -2.49 17.45 4.10
N LYS A 292 -1.71 16.38 4.24
CA LYS A 292 -1.04 16.07 5.52
C LYS A 292 -0.05 17.14 5.95
N PHE A 293 0.78 17.63 5.04
CA PHE A 293 1.76 18.67 5.36
C PHE A 293 1.13 20.04 5.60
N PHE A 294 0.04 20.36 4.90
CA PHE A 294 -0.72 21.58 5.13
C PHE A 294 -1.27 21.62 6.56
N TRP A 295 -1.98 20.58 6.99
CA TRP A 295 -2.55 20.54 8.33
C TRP A 295 -1.49 20.50 9.42
N LEU A 296 -0.41 19.76 9.22
CA LEU A 296 0.73 19.76 10.14
C LEU A 296 1.33 21.17 10.26
N SER A 297 1.61 21.83 9.13
CA SER A 297 2.19 23.18 9.12
C SER A 297 1.24 24.21 9.73
N PHE A 298 -0.05 24.10 9.43
CA PHE A 298 -1.09 24.96 9.99
C PHE A 298 -1.17 24.80 11.52
N SER A 299 -1.22 23.59 12.03
CA SER A 299 -1.22 23.32 13.48
C SER A 299 0.04 23.87 14.17
N MET A 300 1.21 23.70 13.54
CA MET A 300 2.46 24.29 14.06
C MET A 300 2.42 25.82 14.09
N GLN A 301 1.81 26.47 13.09
CA GLN A 301 1.68 27.93 13.06
C GLN A 301 0.70 28.44 14.13
N LEU A 302 -0.41 27.72 14.35
CA LEU A 302 -1.33 28.05 15.45
C LEU A 302 -0.62 28.00 16.80
N LEU A 303 0.09 26.91 17.09
CA LEU A 303 0.86 26.76 18.35
C LEU A 303 1.95 27.84 18.50
N ARG A 304 2.58 28.24 17.39
CA ARG A 304 3.53 29.38 17.42
C ARG A 304 2.84 30.70 17.70
N GLY A 305 1.64 30.91 17.16
CA GLY A 305 0.83 32.09 17.40
C GLY A 305 0.46 32.23 18.87
N GLU A 306 -0.03 31.16 19.48
CA GLU A 306 -0.36 31.11 20.91
C GLU A 306 0.86 31.40 21.80
N ARG A 307 2.01 30.78 21.54
CA ARG A 307 3.25 31.03 22.28
C ARG A 307 3.78 32.45 22.14
N ARG A 308 3.58 33.11 20.99
CA ARG A 308 3.95 34.51 20.80
C ARG A 308 3.03 35.48 21.53
N ALA A 309 1.79 35.07 21.80
CA ALA A 309 0.85 35.85 22.59
C ALA A 309 1.15 35.81 24.11
N GLU A 310 2.00 34.87 24.57
CA GLU A 310 2.45 34.84 25.97
C GLU A 310 3.35 36.05 26.24
N PRO A 311 3.04 36.88 27.25
CA PRO A 311 3.89 38.02 27.58
C PRO A 311 5.24 37.53 28.11
N LYS A 312 6.32 38.12 27.62
CA LYS A 312 7.66 37.87 28.15
C LYS A 312 7.82 38.50 29.53
N ALA A 313 8.30 37.74 30.50
CA ALA A 313 8.47 38.22 31.86
C ALA A 313 9.47 39.41 32.00
N SER A 314 10.46 39.48 31.10
CA SER A 314 11.41 40.59 31.05
C SER A 314 12.01 40.74 29.65
N VAL A 315 12.10 41.94 29.16
CA VAL A 315 12.84 42.30 27.94
C VAL A 315 14.31 42.53 28.31
N ILE A 316 15.21 41.88 27.57
CA ILE A 316 16.66 42.04 27.81
C ILE A 316 17.20 43.01 26.78
N GLU A 317 17.57 44.20 27.19
CA GLU A 317 18.24 45.19 26.35
C GLU A 317 19.72 44.84 26.15
N VAL A 318 20.06 44.53 24.89
CA VAL A 318 21.46 44.31 24.49
C VAL A 318 22.04 45.65 24.04
N ASN A 319 22.65 46.39 24.94
CA ASN A 319 23.32 47.64 24.67
C ASN A 319 24.77 47.44 24.15
N ASP A 320 25.44 48.52 23.78
CA ASP A 320 26.78 48.45 23.21
C ASP A 320 27.85 48.02 24.26
N SER A 321 27.62 48.24 25.52
CA SER A 321 28.49 47.75 26.61
C SER A 321 28.48 46.22 26.65
N ILE A 322 27.29 45.58 26.59
CA ILE A 322 27.14 44.12 26.52
C ILE A 322 27.80 43.55 25.26
N ARG A 323 27.64 44.24 24.11
CA ARG A 323 28.26 43.81 22.86
C ARG A 323 29.77 43.87 22.90
N THR A 324 30.34 44.91 23.51
CA THR A 324 31.77 45.09 23.65
C THR A 324 32.34 44.00 24.59
N ARG A 325 31.69 43.77 25.71
CA ARG A 325 32.10 42.72 26.66
C ARG A 325 32.01 41.32 26.06
N LEU A 326 30.99 41.05 25.24
CA LEU A 326 30.86 39.76 24.50
C LEU A 326 32.02 39.57 23.54
N LYS A 327 32.42 40.64 22.79
CA LYS A 327 33.58 40.59 21.87
C LYS A 327 34.91 40.31 22.60
N GLU A 328 35.05 40.84 23.82
CA GLU A 328 36.25 40.61 24.65
C GLU A 328 36.32 39.16 25.19
N LEU A 329 35.17 38.54 25.44
CA LEU A 329 35.07 37.17 25.91
C LEU A 329 35.30 36.11 24.82
N ILE A 330 35.07 36.48 23.54
CA ILE A 330 35.22 35.55 22.41
C ILE A 330 36.65 35.61 21.88
N PRO A 331 37.47 34.57 22.02
CA PRO A 331 38.90 34.61 21.69
C PRO A 331 39.21 34.49 20.18
N PHE A 332 38.19 34.50 19.33
CA PHE A 332 38.31 34.36 17.89
C PHE A 332 37.40 35.33 17.09
N ARG A 333 37.66 35.50 15.82
CA ARG A 333 36.79 36.29 14.92
C ARG A 333 35.58 35.47 14.50
N LEU A 334 34.40 36.01 14.77
CA LEU A 334 33.14 35.43 14.34
C LEU A 334 33.01 35.42 12.81
N THR A 335 32.55 34.31 12.25
CA THR A 335 32.13 34.22 10.84
C THR A 335 30.88 35.06 10.56
N ASN A 336 30.58 35.31 9.28
CA ASN A 336 29.37 36.05 8.91
C ASN A 336 28.09 35.34 9.34
N ALA A 337 28.07 34.00 9.24
CA ALA A 337 26.95 33.16 9.70
C ALA A 337 26.73 33.28 11.23
N GLN A 338 27.79 33.20 12.01
CA GLN A 338 27.74 33.37 13.48
C GLN A 338 27.26 34.79 13.85
N LYS A 339 27.76 35.83 13.19
CA LYS A 339 27.31 37.23 13.40
C LYS A 339 25.81 37.36 13.12
N LYS A 340 25.31 36.75 12.03
CA LYS A 340 23.90 36.77 11.66
C LYS A 340 23.04 36.12 12.76
N VAL A 341 23.41 34.91 13.21
CA VAL A 341 22.67 34.18 14.25
C VAL A 341 22.67 34.95 15.57
N ILE A 342 23.80 35.53 15.98
CA ILE A 342 23.87 36.33 17.21
C ILE A 342 22.99 37.60 17.08
N GLY A 343 22.98 38.24 15.90
CA GLY A 343 22.09 39.37 15.62
C GLY A 343 20.61 39.01 15.73
N GLU A 344 20.22 37.87 15.24
CA GLU A 344 18.86 37.36 15.36
C GLU A 344 18.48 37.03 16.81
N ILE A 345 19.38 36.42 17.58
CA ILE A 345 19.19 36.16 19.03
C ILE A 345 19.03 37.50 19.78
N PHE A 346 19.83 38.48 19.48
CA PHE A 346 19.71 39.82 20.10
C PHE A 346 18.37 40.50 19.76
N ALA A 347 17.87 40.31 18.54
CA ALA A 347 16.54 40.80 18.16
C ALA A 347 15.43 40.13 18.97
N ASP A 348 15.51 38.80 19.12
CA ASP A 348 14.55 38.05 19.93
C ASP A 348 14.61 38.40 21.43
N LEU A 349 15.80 38.67 21.96
CA LEU A 349 15.97 39.10 23.37
C LEU A 349 15.31 40.43 23.66
N ARG A 350 15.29 41.34 22.68
CA ARG A 350 14.63 42.64 22.76
C ARG A 350 13.16 42.65 22.43
N SER A 351 12.64 41.58 21.85
CA SER A 351 11.21 41.49 21.52
C SER A 351 10.35 41.27 22.75
N ASP A 352 9.08 41.61 22.68
CA ASP A 352 8.10 41.39 23.73
C ASP A 352 7.64 39.93 23.84
N ALA A 353 7.96 39.10 22.83
CA ALA A 353 7.61 37.69 22.78
C ALA A 353 8.76 36.80 23.30
N PRO A 354 8.48 35.66 23.95
CA PRO A 354 9.48 34.68 24.34
C PRO A 354 10.27 34.16 23.13
N MET A 355 11.58 34.05 23.26
CA MET A 355 12.45 33.49 22.22
C MET A 355 12.24 31.96 22.13
N ASN A 356 11.96 31.46 20.91
CA ASN A 356 11.92 30.04 20.61
C ASN A 356 12.68 29.82 19.29
N ARG A 357 13.99 29.59 19.39
CA ARG A 357 14.90 29.52 18.24
C ARG A 357 15.75 28.26 18.31
N LEU A 358 15.75 27.48 17.23
CA LEU A 358 16.67 26.37 17.03
C LEU A 358 17.91 26.87 16.26
N VAL A 359 19.09 26.71 16.87
CA VAL A 359 20.36 26.98 16.21
C VAL A 359 20.94 25.66 15.70
N GLN A 360 21.04 25.54 14.38
CA GLN A 360 21.58 24.36 13.70
C GLN A 360 22.93 24.71 13.05
N GLY A 361 23.86 23.77 13.09
CA GLY A 361 25.18 23.89 12.44
C GLY A 361 25.95 22.58 12.60
N ASP A 362 26.99 22.40 11.77
CA ASP A 362 27.83 21.21 11.78
C ASP A 362 28.67 21.06 13.07
N VAL A 363 29.23 19.89 13.28
CA VAL A 363 30.17 19.64 14.39
C VAL A 363 31.39 20.55 14.20
N GLY A 364 31.78 21.27 15.25
CA GLY A 364 32.87 22.25 15.15
C GLY A 364 32.52 23.62 14.61
N SER A 365 31.24 23.90 14.28
CA SER A 365 30.79 25.21 13.77
C SER A 365 30.72 26.32 14.87
N GLY A 366 31.07 26.00 16.13
CA GLY A 366 31.03 26.95 17.24
C GLY A 366 29.62 27.26 17.75
N LYS A 367 28.73 26.27 17.77
CA LYS A 367 27.35 26.41 18.33
C LYS A 367 27.36 26.65 19.85
N THR A 368 28.29 26.03 20.54
CA THR A 368 28.46 26.11 21.97
C THR A 368 29.36 27.29 22.32
#